data_9245554fb2915902fd51d8e227e01dc8
#
_entry.id   9245554fb2915902fd51d8e227e01dc8
#
_cell.length_a   1.000
_cell.length_b   1.000
_cell.length_c   1.000
_cell.angle_alpha   90.00
_cell.angle_beta   90.00
_cell.angle_gamma   90.00
#
_symmetry.space_group_name_H-M   'P 1'
#
loop_
_entity.id
_entity.type
_entity.pdbx_description
1 polymer ?
#
loop_
_entity_poly.entity_id
_entity_poly.type
_entity_poly.pdbx_seq_one_letter_code
_entity_poly.pdbx_strand_id
1 'polypeptide(L)'
;VTYVVVFDTNILISAWLSKNSPTFSCLSLAKTGSVSSVTCQEILDELTEKLQQKFQISERGLREYIAEIRQFSSLVPITRQLRAVPNDPDDDMIIECAIAGNATHIITGDKHLLSLVEYQNIQIVKAKDFLDFLDQNNNHQL
;
A
#
# COMPACT_ATOMS: atom_id res chain seq x y z
N VAL A 1 -15.70 -0.51 12.52
CA VAL A 1 -15.38 -0.91 11.14
C VAL A 1 -13.87 -0.89 10.97
N THR A 2 -13.31 -2.00 10.52
CA THR A 2 -11.88 -2.11 10.27
C THR A 2 -11.61 -1.96 8.78
N TYR A 3 -10.75 -1.01 8.42
CA TYR A 3 -10.29 -0.88 7.05
C TYR A 3 -9.01 -1.69 6.86
N VAL A 4 -8.92 -2.37 5.73
CA VAL A 4 -7.76 -3.18 5.34
C VAL A 4 -7.18 -2.55 4.08
N VAL A 5 -5.91 -2.20 4.11
CA VAL A 5 -5.27 -1.46 3.03
C VAL A 5 -4.09 -2.23 2.44
N VAL A 6 -3.89 -2.05 1.13
CA VAL A 6 -2.65 -2.43 0.45
C VAL A 6 -1.96 -1.13 0.04
N PHE A 7 -0.70 -0.99 0.41
CA PHE A 7 0.13 0.13 -0.02
C PHE A 7 0.88 -0.26 -1.30
N ASP A 8 0.66 0.48 -2.38
CA ASP A 8 1.49 0.35 -3.58
C ASP A 8 2.96 0.63 -3.22
N THR A 9 3.87 0.03 -3.94
CA THR A 9 5.32 0.18 -3.72
C THR A 9 5.74 1.65 -3.65
N ASN A 10 5.23 2.49 -4.54
CA ASN A 10 5.58 3.92 -4.55
C ASN A 10 5.12 4.67 -3.31
N ILE A 11 4.03 4.22 -2.68
CA ILE A 11 3.57 4.79 -1.40
C ILE A 11 4.57 4.47 -0.29
N LEU A 12 5.07 3.23 -0.26
CA LEU A 12 6.06 2.81 0.73
C LEU A 12 7.37 3.57 0.55
N ILE A 13 7.78 3.83 -0.69
CA ILE A 13 8.96 4.66 -0.99
C ILE A 13 8.74 6.09 -0.50
N SER A 14 7.62 6.69 -0.85
CA SER A 14 7.27 8.06 -0.46
C SER A 14 7.25 8.22 1.06
N ALA A 15 6.67 7.28 1.78
CA ALA A 15 6.61 7.29 3.23
C ALA A 15 8.02 7.21 3.85
N TRP A 16 8.92 6.45 3.24
CA TRP A 16 10.30 6.36 3.69
C TRP A 16 11.06 7.67 3.45
N LEU A 17 10.79 8.34 2.31
CA LEU A 17 11.49 9.56 1.94
C LEU A 17 11.06 10.79 2.75
N SER A 18 9.79 10.85 3.18
CA SER A 18 9.27 12.07 3.83
C SER A 18 8.31 11.73 4.96
N LYS A 19 8.73 12.06 6.18
CA LYS A 19 7.92 11.87 7.39
C LYS A 19 6.77 12.85 7.52
N ASN A 20 6.73 13.89 6.69
CA ASN A 20 5.67 14.91 6.71
C ASN A 20 4.64 14.72 5.59
N SER A 21 4.72 13.61 4.87
CA SER A 21 3.84 13.34 3.74
C SER A 21 2.54 12.63 4.16
N PRO A 22 1.46 12.77 3.37
CA PRO A 22 0.25 11.98 3.59
C PRO A 22 0.52 10.46 3.54
N THR A 23 1.48 10.02 2.73
CA THR A 23 1.85 8.60 2.63
C THR A 23 2.41 8.10 3.96
N PHE A 24 3.26 8.88 4.62
CA PHE A 24 3.78 8.53 5.94
C PHE A 24 2.66 8.48 6.98
N SER A 25 1.71 9.42 6.92
CA SER A 25 0.57 9.42 7.84
C SER A 25 -0.28 8.17 7.68
N CYS A 26 -0.53 7.73 6.45
CA CYS A 26 -1.24 6.48 6.20
C CYS A 26 -0.49 5.26 6.76
N LEU A 27 0.82 5.21 6.54
CA LEU A 27 1.65 4.12 7.06
C LEU A 27 1.63 4.08 8.59
N SER A 28 1.65 5.26 9.23
CA SER A 28 1.57 5.38 10.69
C SER A 28 0.27 4.80 11.24
N LEU A 29 -0.85 4.95 10.53
CA LEU A 29 -2.12 4.35 10.92
C LEU A 29 -2.03 2.82 10.92
N ALA A 30 -1.29 2.23 9.99
CA ALA A 30 -1.07 0.80 9.98
C ALA A 30 -0.15 0.36 11.12
N LYS A 31 0.90 1.14 11.41
CA LYS A 31 1.82 0.84 12.52
C LYS A 31 1.11 0.84 13.87
N THR A 32 0.16 1.73 14.06
CA THR A 32 -0.57 1.85 15.34
C THR A 32 -1.78 0.93 15.42
N GLY A 33 -2.10 0.22 14.33
CA GLY A 33 -3.24 -0.69 14.30
C GLY A 33 -4.58 -0.03 14.02
N SER A 34 -4.59 1.26 13.68
CA SER A 34 -5.83 1.97 13.32
C SER A 34 -6.42 1.45 12.03
N VAL A 35 -5.59 0.98 11.12
CA VAL A 35 -5.99 0.23 9.94
C VAL A 35 -5.12 -1.02 9.85
N SER A 36 -5.61 -2.05 9.17
CA SER A 36 -4.83 -3.27 8.91
C SER A 36 -4.12 -3.14 7.57
N SER A 37 -2.88 -3.59 7.50
CA SER A 37 -2.08 -3.59 6.26
C SER A 37 -1.93 -5.01 5.74
N VAL A 38 -2.09 -5.19 4.43
CA VAL A 38 -1.84 -6.44 3.73
C VAL A 38 -0.79 -6.17 2.65
N THR A 39 0.17 -7.05 2.52
CA THR A 39 1.20 -6.97 1.48
C THR A 39 1.52 -8.37 0.96
N CYS A 40 2.43 -8.45 0.01
CA CYS A 40 2.91 -9.73 -0.51
C CYS A 40 4.42 -9.63 -0.73
N GLN A 41 5.05 -10.78 -0.86
CA GLN A 41 6.51 -10.82 -1.05
C GLN A 41 6.94 -10.06 -2.31
N GLU A 42 6.14 -10.11 -3.36
CA GLU A 42 6.43 -9.43 -4.63
C GLU A 42 6.50 -7.91 -4.46
N ILE A 43 5.61 -7.34 -3.64
CA ILE A 43 5.67 -5.89 -3.32
C ILE A 43 6.95 -5.57 -2.56
N LEU A 44 7.29 -6.40 -1.57
CA LEU A 44 8.52 -6.19 -0.78
C LEU A 44 9.78 -6.34 -1.64
N ASP A 45 9.78 -7.26 -2.60
CA ASP A 45 10.90 -7.44 -3.53
C ASP A 45 11.06 -6.22 -4.45
N GLU A 46 9.96 -5.70 -4.98
CA GLU A 46 9.97 -4.48 -5.79
C GLU A 46 10.46 -3.27 -4.98
N LEU A 47 10.00 -3.14 -3.75
CA LEU A 47 10.44 -2.09 -2.84
C LEU A 47 11.94 -2.17 -2.59
N THR A 48 12.45 -3.38 -2.30
CA THR A 48 13.87 -3.63 -2.10
C THR A 48 14.68 -3.20 -3.30
N GLU A 49 14.28 -3.64 -4.49
CA GLU A 49 14.98 -3.32 -5.73
C GLU A 49 15.01 -1.81 -5.98
N LYS A 50 13.88 -1.13 -5.86
CA LYS A 50 13.81 0.31 -6.11
C LYS A 50 14.61 1.13 -5.10
N LEU A 51 14.56 0.78 -3.81
CA LEU A 51 15.32 1.49 -2.80
C LEU A 51 16.82 1.32 -2.99
N GLN A 52 17.27 0.14 -3.39
CA GLN A 52 18.69 -0.10 -3.67
C GLN A 52 19.15 0.62 -4.92
N GLN A 53 18.40 0.56 -6.02
CA GLN A 53 18.84 1.07 -7.32
C GLN A 53 18.70 2.58 -7.45
N LYS A 54 17.62 3.15 -6.92
CA LYS A 54 17.31 4.57 -7.14
C LYS A 54 17.67 5.47 -5.98
N PHE A 55 17.70 4.95 -4.75
CA PHE A 55 17.87 5.78 -3.57
C PHE A 55 19.10 5.41 -2.74
N GLN A 56 19.86 4.40 -3.16
CA GLN A 56 21.13 4.00 -2.53
C GLN A 56 21.01 3.83 -1.02
N ILE A 57 19.91 3.26 -0.58
CA ILE A 57 19.69 2.97 0.85
C ILE A 57 20.77 1.98 1.34
N SER A 58 21.23 2.14 2.59
CA SER A 58 22.14 1.17 3.19
C SER A 58 21.45 -0.18 3.38
N GLU A 59 22.24 -1.26 3.38
CA GLU A 59 21.70 -2.60 3.64
C GLU A 59 20.99 -2.67 4.98
N ARG A 60 21.54 -2.04 6.00
CA ARG A 60 20.95 -2.00 7.33
C ARG A 60 19.61 -1.26 7.33
N GLY A 61 19.56 -0.08 6.70
CA GLY A 61 18.34 0.71 6.61
C GLY A 61 17.25 -0.04 5.86
N LEU A 62 17.61 -0.73 4.78
CA LEU A 62 16.66 -1.53 4.01
C LEU A 62 16.09 -2.68 4.84
N ARG A 63 16.95 -3.44 5.54
CA ARG A 63 16.50 -4.53 6.39
C ARG A 63 15.56 -4.05 7.49
N GLU A 64 15.89 -2.91 8.11
CA GLU A 64 15.06 -2.33 9.17
C GLU A 64 13.69 -1.92 8.65
N TYR A 65 13.64 -1.28 7.47
CA TYR A 65 12.37 -0.84 6.89
C TYR A 65 11.49 -2.01 6.47
N ILE A 66 12.07 -3.00 5.79
CA ILE A 66 11.34 -4.22 5.38
C ILE A 66 10.81 -4.97 6.61
N ALA A 67 11.63 -5.11 7.64
CA ALA A 67 11.22 -5.77 8.88
C ALA A 67 10.07 -5.03 9.55
N GLU A 68 10.11 -3.71 9.56
CA GLU A 68 9.04 -2.88 10.11
C GLU A 68 7.73 -3.09 9.37
N ILE A 69 7.76 -3.07 8.03
CA ILE A 69 6.56 -3.29 7.21
C ILE A 69 5.99 -4.68 7.46
N ARG A 70 6.84 -5.70 7.54
CA ARG A 70 6.40 -7.07 7.81
C ARG A 70 5.78 -7.20 9.20
N GLN A 71 6.24 -6.43 10.16
CA GLN A 71 5.75 -6.49 11.54
C GLN A 71 4.31 -6.01 11.66
N PHE A 72 3.92 -4.98 10.89
CA PHE A 72 2.56 -4.45 10.97
C PHE A 72 1.65 -4.90 9.81
N SER A 73 2.15 -5.76 8.91
CA SER A 73 1.38 -6.22 7.74
C SER A 73 1.17 -7.73 7.78
N SER A 74 0.04 -8.16 7.23
CA SER A 74 -0.19 -9.57 6.92
C SER A 74 0.35 -9.86 5.52
N LEU A 75 1.13 -10.93 5.39
CA LEU A 75 1.72 -11.34 4.12
C LEU A 75 0.80 -12.36 3.46
N VAL A 76 0.35 -12.10 2.25
CA VAL A 76 -0.54 -12.99 1.52
C VAL A 76 0.14 -13.54 0.26
N PRO A 77 -0.12 -14.80 -0.13
CA PRO A 77 0.39 -15.32 -1.38
C PRO A 77 -0.45 -14.85 -2.56
N ILE A 78 0.20 -14.62 -3.70
CA ILE A 78 -0.48 -14.29 -4.96
C ILE A 78 0.04 -15.22 -6.06
N THR A 79 -0.76 -15.40 -7.12
CA THR A 79 -0.43 -16.32 -8.22
C THR A 79 0.18 -15.61 -9.43
N ARG A 80 0.03 -14.27 -9.51
CA ARG A 80 0.46 -13.44 -10.63
C ARG A 80 -0.28 -13.74 -11.94
N GLN A 81 -1.49 -14.29 -11.84
CA GLN A 81 -2.30 -14.65 -13.00
C GLN A 81 -3.34 -13.59 -13.39
N LEU A 82 -3.65 -12.67 -12.48
CA LEU A 82 -4.65 -11.63 -12.75
C LEU A 82 -4.20 -10.68 -13.86
N ARG A 83 -5.14 -10.31 -14.73
CA ARG A 83 -4.93 -9.33 -15.80
C ARG A 83 -6.07 -8.32 -15.78
N ALA A 84 -6.00 -7.36 -14.86
CA ALA A 84 -7.03 -6.33 -14.67
C ALA A 84 -6.62 -4.98 -15.26
N VAL A 85 -5.31 -4.69 -15.30
CA VAL A 85 -4.78 -3.42 -15.81
C VAL A 85 -4.06 -3.72 -17.14
N PRO A 86 -4.53 -3.18 -18.28
CA PRO A 86 -3.91 -3.46 -19.58
C PRO A 86 -2.44 -3.09 -19.59
N ASN A 87 -1.61 -4.05 -20.00
CA ASN A 87 -0.16 -3.86 -20.20
C ASN A 87 0.63 -3.45 -18.94
N ASP A 88 0.06 -3.68 -17.74
CA ASP A 88 0.76 -3.32 -16.51
C ASP A 88 0.69 -4.46 -15.48
N PRO A 89 1.62 -5.44 -15.59
CA PRO A 89 1.65 -6.58 -14.65
C PRO A 89 1.94 -6.17 -13.20
N ASP A 90 2.66 -5.07 -12.98
CA ASP A 90 2.96 -4.61 -11.63
C ASP A 90 1.71 -4.07 -10.93
N ASP A 91 0.84 -3.39 -11.69
CA ASP A 91 -0.44 -2.94 -11.15
C ASP A 91 -1.40 -4.11 -10.91
N ASP A 92 -1.39 -5.12 -11.79
CA ASP A 92 -2.16 -6.36 -11.57
C ASP A 92 -1.76 -7.04 -10.27
N MET A 93 -0.49 -7.06 -9.95
CA MET A 93 0.04 -7.62 -8.70
C MET A 93 -0.55 -6.93 -7.47
N ILE A 94 -0.66 -5.61 -7.50
CA ILE A 94 -1.24 -4.84 -6.41
C ILE A 94 -2.71 -5.21 -6.19
N ILE A 95 -3.48 -5.32 -7.28
CA ILE A 95 -4.89 -5.69 -7.22
C ILE A 95 -5.03 -7.12 -6.70
N GLU A 96 -4.22 -8.05 -7.19
CA GLU A 96 -4.27 -9.43 -6.76
C GLU A 96 -3.95 -9.56 -5.26
N CYS A 97 -2.99 -8.81 -4.76
CA CYS A 97 -2.67 -8.73 -3.34
C CYS A 97 -3.88 -8.26 -2.53
N ALA A 98 -4.58 -7.23 -3.01
CA ALA A 98 -5.76 -6.69 -2.34
C ALA A 98 -6.89 -7.71 -2.30
N ILE A 99 -7.11 -8.45 -3.38
CA ILE A 99 -8.12 -9.51 -3.42
C ILE A 99 -7.77 -10.61 -2.42
N ALA A 100 -6.53 -11.10 -2.45
CA ALA A 100 -6.09 -12.19 -1.58
C ALA A 100 -6.18 -11.82 -0.10
N GLY A 101 -5.96 -10.56 0.24
CA GLY A 101 -6.00 -10.06 1.61
C GLY A 101 -7.35 -9.50 2.04
N ASN A 102 -8.37 -9.58 1.21
CA ASN A 102 -9.69 -9.01 1.48
C ASN A 102 -9.59 -7.52 1.84
N ALA A 103 -8.78 -6.77 1.11
CA ALA A 103 -8.58 -5.36 1.35
C ALA A 103 -9.83 -4.55 1.02
N THR A 104 -10.03 -3.45 1.74
CA THR A 104 -11.08 -2.47 1.45
C THR A 104 -10.56 -1.38 0.54
N HIS A 105 -9.27 -1.09 0.60
CA HIS A 105 -8.63 0.01 -0.14
C HIS A 105 -7.27 -0.37 -0.66
N ILE A 106 -6.94 0.16 -1.83
CA ILE A 106 -5.58 0.23 -2.35
C ILE A 106 -5.15 1.70 -2.29
N ILE A 107 -4.03 1.98 -1.65
CA ILE A 107 -3.49 3.32 -1.57
C ILE A 107 -2.35 3.44 -2.56
N THR A 108 -2.49 4.33 -3.54
CA THR A 108 -1.56 4.45 -4.67
C THR A 108 -1.51 5.89 -5.20
N GLY A 109 -0.43 6.22 -5.89
CA GLY A 109 -0.32 7.44 -6.68
C GLY A 109 -0.26 7.15 -8.18
N ASP A 110 -0.37 5.88 -8.59
CA ASP A 110 -0.27 5.47 -9.98
C ASP A 110 -1.54 5.81 -10.76
N LYS A 111 -1.38 6.51 -11.88
CA LYS A 111 -2.51 6.97 -12.69
C LYS A 111 -3.33 5.82 -13.27
N HIS A 112 -2.67 4.72 -13.64
CA HIS A 112 -3.35 3.56 -14.24
C HIS A 112 -4.25 2.86 -13.21
N LEU A 113 -3.76 2.68 -11.99
CA LEU A 113 -4.57 2.13 -10.90
C LEU A 113 -5.70 3.09 -10.51
N LEU A 114 -5.39 4.37 -10.34
CA LEU A 114 -6.40 5.37 -9.95
C LEU A 114 -7.51 5.49 -10.98
N SER A 115 -7.22 5.27 -12.27
CA SER A 115 -8.23 5.34 -13.32
C SER A 115 -9.29 4.27 -13.21
N LEU A 116 -9.01 3.16 -12.52
CA LEU A 116 -10.01 2.11 -12.28
C LEU A 116 -11.06 2.55 -11.25
N VAL A 117 -10.74 3.49 -10.38
CA VAL A 117 -11.59 4.00 -9.29
C VAL A 117 -11.88 2.94 -8.23
N GLU A 118 -12.35 1.77 -8.64
CA GLU A 118 -12.56 0.61 -7.76
C GLU A 118 -12.43 -0.68 -8.55
N TYR A 119 -12.20 -1.77 -7.85
CA TYR A 119 -12.13 -3.10 -8.43
C TYR A 119 -12.72 -4.10 -7.43
N GLN A 120 -13.80 -4.79 -7.80
CA GLN A 120 -14.48 -5.77 -6.93
C GLN A 120 -14.73 -5.23 -5.52
N ASN A 121 -15.26 -4.01 -5.44
CA ASN A 121 -15.56 -3.28 -4.19
C ASN A 121 -14.32 -2.83 -3.41
N ILE A 122 -13.11 -2.99 -3.94
CA ILE A 122 -11.91 -2.43 -3.37
C ILE A 122 -11.76 -1.01 -3.92
N GLN A 123 -11.72 -0.01 -3.03
CA GLN A 123 -11.56 1.39 -3.43
C GLN A 123 -10.10 1.68 -3.71
N ILE A 124 -9.82 2.38 -4.81
CA ILE A 124 -8.46 2.74 -5.21
C ILE A 124 -8.31 4.25 -5.04
N VAL A 125 -7.46 4.66 -4.08
CA VAL A 125 -7.41 6.06 -3.65
C VAL A 125 -5.98 6.52 -3.41
N LYS A 126 -5.81 7.85 -3.46
CA LYS A 126 -4.56 8.49 -3.03
C LYS A 126 -4.49 8.53 -1.50
N ALA A 127 -3.27 8.66 -0.97
CA ALA A 127 -3.05 8.73 0.47
C ALA A 127 -3.84 9.86 1.12
N LYS A 128 -3.81 11.06 0.53
CA LYS A 128 -4.55 12.20 1.08
C LYS A 128 -6.05 11.93 1.11
N ASP A 129 -6.59 11.36 0.04
CA ASP A 129 -8.02 11.07 -0.05
C ASP A 129 -8.45 10.03 0.97
N PHE A 130 -7.59 9.05 1.25
CA PHE A 130 -7.86 8.07 2.29
C PHE A 130 -7.91 8.71 3.68
N LEU A 131 -6.98 9.62 3.97
CA LEU A 131 -6.96 10.35 5.24
C LEU A 131 -8.22 11.21 5.39
N ASP A 132 -8.64 11.90 4.33
CA ASP A 132 -9.87 12.71 4.33
C ASP A 132 -11.11 11.83 4.57
N PHE A 133 -11.15 10.67 3.93
CA PHE A 133 -12.21 9.69 4.13
C PHE A 133 -12.31 9.24 5.59
N LEU A 134 -11.19 8.93 6.23
CA LEU A 134 -11.18 8.53 7.64
C LEU A 134 -11.65 9.66 8.55
N ASP A 135 -11.22 10.89 8.30
CA ASP A 135 -11.63 12.05 9.08
C ASP A 135 -13.14 12.27 9.00
N GLN A 136 -13.72 12.18 7.80
CA GLN A 136 -15.16 12.33 7.61
C GLN A 136 -15.94 11.25 8.34
N ASN A 137 -15.49 10.01 8.29
CA ASN A 137 -16.17 8.90 8.95
C ASN A 137 -16.07 9.00 10.47
N ASN A 138 -14.94 9.45 11.01
CA ASN A 138 -14.78 9.66 12.45
C ASN A 138 -15.71 10.78 12.94
N ASN A 139 -15.87 11.85 12.14
CA ASN A 139 -16.76 12.96 12.49
C ASN A 139 -18.24 12.54 12.51
N HIS A 140 -18.62 11.57 11.68
CA HIS A 140 -19.99 11.06 11.65
C HIS A 140 -20.31 10.10 12.79
N GLN A 141 -19.31 9.61 13.52
CA GLN A 141 -19.49 8.71 14.66
C GLN A 141 -19.65 9.47 15.99
N LEU A 142 -19.49 10.75 15.94
CA LEU A 142 -19.71 11.62 17.08
C LEU A 142 -21.15 12.11 17.11
#